data_805224e98c548597f2be7db94e388399
#
_entry.id   805224e98c548597f2be7db94e388399
#
_cell.length_a   1.000
_cell.length_b   1.000
_cell.length_c   1.000
_cell.angle_alpha   90.00
_cell.angle_beta   90.00
_cell.angle_gamma   90.00
#
_symmetry.space_group_name_H-M   'P 1'
#
loop_
_entity.id
_entity.type
_entity.pdbx_description
1 polymer ?
#
loop_
_entity_poly.entity_id
_entity_poly.type
_entity_poly.pdbx_seq_one_letter_code
_entity_poly.pdbx_strand_id
1 'polypeptide(L)'
;MIRFESVSVTYDGAAEPTVRGIDFEVPEGELVLLAGPSGVGKSTVLGAVSGLVPHFTGGTLAGRVTVAGRDTRTHKPRELADVVGTVGQDPLSHFVTDTVEDELAYGMESLGLPPDVMRRRVEETLDLLGLAPLRDRPLATLSGGQQQRVAIGSVLTPHPRVLVLDEPTSALDPAAAEEVLAVVQRLVHDLGTTVLMAEHRLERVVQYADRIALLPAPGAPLVVGAPDEVMAVSPVCPPVVELGRLAGWTPLPLTVRDARRRAEPLRERLAEHAGDGRPGAGAGDAGDGRPGAGAGDAGSGDSGLGVGERAGTGPAVAGATPAPPAKTPPHTSAGWTRRLFGRASRRAATEAPAESAPVAEVTGLGVRRGRVEALRRVDLALSPGETVALMGRNGAGKSTLLGSLVGLVRPTSGTVRVGGVVPYRTPPQELVRRVGLVPQEPRDLLYAETVAAECAAADRDAEAAPGTCRALVGELLPGVADGTHPRDLSEGQRLALALAVVLAARPPLVLLDEPTRGLDYAAKARLITHLRALARDGRTIVLATHDVELAAELADRVVLLAEGEVIADGPTADVVVSSPSFAPQVTKILAPQPWLTVAQVREALR
;
A
#
# COMPACT_ATOMS: atom_id res chain seq x y z
N MET A 1 16.00 -16.01 21.67
CA MET A 1 16.95 -15.90 20.53
C MET A 1 17.59 -14.53 20.45
N ILE A 2 16.85 -13.43 20.49
CA ILE A 2 17.35 -12.05 20.59
C ILE A 2 16.98 -11.51 21.96
N ARG A 3 17.90 -10.81 22.64
CA ARG A 3 17.63 -10.19 23.95
C ARG A 3 18.18 -8.77 23.97
N PHE A 4 17.35 -7.85 24.40
CA PHE A 4 17.68 -6.46 24.70
C PHE A 4 17.68 -6.25 26.22
N GLU A 5 18.75 -5.69 26.76
CA GLU A 5 18.92 -5.42 28.19
C GLU A 5 19.26 -3.95 28.38
N SER A 6 18.26 -3.14 28.79
CA SER A 6 18.33 -1.68 29.05
C SER A 6 19.01 -0.89 27.93
N VAL A 7 18.62 -1.19 26.68
CA VAL A 7 19.29 -0.67 25.50
C VAL A 7 18.85 0.77 25.22
N SER A 8 19.83 1.65 25.08
CA SER A 8 19.63 3.03 24.62
C SER A 8 20.63 3.35 23.51
N VAL A 9 20.19 4.05 22.48
CA VAL A 9 21.04 4.45 21.35
C VAL A 9 20.98 5.96 21.16
N THR A 10 22.15 6.61 21.14
CA THR A 10 22.29 8.04 20.86
C THR A 10 23.21 8.20 19.67
N TYR A 11 22.73 8.82 18.60
CA TYR A 11 23.54 9.13 17.42
C TYR A 11 24.42 10.37 17.66
N ASP A 12 25.51 10.47 16.91
CA ASP A 12 26.45 11.58 17.01
C ASP A 12 25.74 12.92 16.68
N GLY A 13 25.89 13.90 17.55
CA GLY A 13 25.24 15.21 17.43
C GLY A 13 23.78 15.26 17.93
N ALA A 14 23.18 14.15 18.31
CA ALA A 14 21.82 14.14 18.91
C ALA A 14 21.91 14.49 20.41
N ALA A 15 21.01 15.39 20.87
CA ALA A 15 20.94 15.78 22.27
C ALA A 15 20.29 14.70 23.16
N GLU A 16 19.40 13.89 22.58
CA GLU A 16 18.62 12.85 23.27
C GLU A 16 18.79 11.50 22.58
N PRO A 17 18.68 10.38 23.33
CA PRO A 17 18.66 9.05 22.72
C PRO A 17 17.47 8.86 21.77
N THR A 18 17.73 8.27 20.60
CA THR A 18 16.69 7.87 19.65
C THR A 18 15.79 6.77 20.22
N VAL A 19 16.38 5.82 20.95
CA VAL A 19 15.65 4.81 21.73
C VAL A 19 16.24 4.78 23.15
N ARG A 20 15.39 4.56 24.15
CA ARG A 20 15.77 4.63 25.56
C ARG A 20 15.25 3.44 26.34
N GLY A 21 16.14 2.73 27.07
CA GLY A 21 15.79 1.71 28.03
C GLY A 21 14.95 0.57 27.44
N ILE A 22 15.33 0.10 26.26
CA ILE A 22 14.63 -1.00 25.59
C ILE A 22 15.00 -2.32 26.28
N ASP A 23 13.98 -2.99 26.82
CA ASP A 23 14.08 -4.30 27.47
C ASP A 23 13.03 -5.24 26.88
N PHE A 24 13.43 -6.24 26.11
CA PHE A 24 12.56 -7.32 25.64
C PHE A 24 13.35 -8.48 25.05
N GLU A 25 12.64 -9.57 24.83
CA GLU A 25 13.18 -10.78 24.23
C GLU A 25 12.34 -11.22 23.03
N VAL A 26 13.02 -11.64 21.96
CA VAL A 26 12.41 -12.35 20.83
C VAL A 26 12.72 -13.82 21.02
N PRO A 27 11.72 -14.66 21.32
CA PRO A 27 11.89 -16.11 21.44
C PRO A 27 12.36 -16.76 20.14
N GLU A 28 12.87 -17.97 20.23
CA GLU A 28 13.28 -18.74 19.05
C GLU A 28 12.05 -19.20 18.27
N GLY A 29 12.09 -19.04 16.93
CA GLY A 29 11.01 -19.49 16.05
C GLY A 29 9.74 -18.63 16.08
N GLU A 30 9.77 -17.44 16.70
CA GLU A 30 8.65 -16.50 16.68
C GLU A 30 8.87 -15.37 15.68
N LEU A 31 7.75 -14.86 15.12
CA LEU A 31 7.69 -13.60 14.40
C LEU A 31 7.26 -12.50 15.37
N VAL A 32 8.19 -11.59 15.68
CA VAL A 32 7.90 -10.40 16.48
C VAL A 32 7.80 -9.18 15.58
N LEU A 33 6.65 -8.50 15.61
CA LEU A 33 6.39 -7.28 14.87
C LEU A 33 6.76 -6.06 15.71
N LEU A 34 7.72 -5.27 15.24
CA LEU A 34 8.09 -3.98 15.82
C LEU A 34 7.18 -2.89 15.25
N ALA A 35 6.24 -2.41 16.06
CA ALA A 35 5.24 -1.43 15.68
C ALA A 35 5.50 -0.06 16.30
N GLY A 36 4.92 0.99 15.71
CA GLY A 36 4.98 2.36 16.22
C GLY A 36 5.03 3.40 15.11
N PRO A 37 4.81 4.69 15.44
CA PRO A 37 4.91 5.80 14.49
C PRO A 37 6.26 5.89 13.79
N SER A 38 6.35 6.68 12.72
CA SER A 38 7.63 6.96 12.06
C SER A 38 8.55 7.76 12.98
N GLY A 39 9.87 7.51 12.89
CA GLY A 39 10.87 8.26 13.67
C GLY A 39 11.01 7.83 15.14
N VAL A 40 10.27 6.83 15.63
CA VAL A 40 10.39 6.35 17.03
C VAL A 40 11.62 5.44 17.28
N GLY A 41 12.40 5.13 16.22
CA GLY A 41 13.62 4.34 16.35
C GLY A 41 13.48 2.85 15.97
N LYS A 42 12.46 2.44 15.21
CA LYS A 42 12.29 1.04 14.75
C LYS A 42 13.53 0.51 14.03
N SER A 43 14.00 1.22 12.99
CA SER A 43 15.20 0.83 12.23
C SER A 43 16.46 0.87 13.09
N THR A 44 16.51 1.72 14.14
CA THR A 44 17.60 1.72 15.12
C THR A 44 17.60 0.42 15.94
N VAL A 45 16.44 -0.04 16.39
CA VAL A 45 16.30 -1.33 17.12
C VAL A 45 16.69 -2.50 16.21
N LEU A 46 16.21 -2.51 14.96
CA LEU A 46 16.58 -3.53 13.96
C LEU A 46 18.10 -3.52 13.68
N GLY A 47 18.68 -2.33 13.49
CA GLY A 47 20.12 -2.16 13.26
C GLY A 47 20.98 -2.59 14.45
N ALA A 48 20.47 -2.49 15.68
CA ALA A 48 21.16 -2.98 16.87
C ALA A 48 21.26 -4.52 16.91
N VAL A 49 20.30 -5.25 16.31
CA VAL A 49 20.33 -6.72 16.20
C VAL A 49 21.39 -7.18 15.20
N SER A 50 21.51 -6.49 14.06
CA SER A 50 22.49 -6.84 13.03
C SER A 50 23.92 -6.29 13.30
N GLY A 51 24.08 -5.50 14.38
CA GLY A 51 25.34 -4.83 14.70
C GLY A 51 25.65 -3.62 13.78
N LEU A 52 24.75 -3.25 12.85
CA LEU A 52 24.91 -2.02 12.06
C LEU A 52 24.93 -0.79 12.96
N VAL A 53 24.17 -0.82 14.05
CA VAL A 53 24.22 0.14 15.14
C VAL A 53 25.02 -0.49 16.28
N PRO A 54 26.13 0.10 16.75
CA PRO A 54 26.74 1.39 16.36
C PRO A 54 27.84 1.26 15.29
N HIS A 55 28.21 0.05 14.85
CA HIS A 55 29.47 -0.17 14.10
C HIS A 55 29.52 0.50 12.72
N PHE A 56 28.37 0.68 12.07
CA PHE A 56 28.29 1.28 10.74
C PHE A 56 27.67 2.68 10.77
N THR A 57 26.61 2.87 11.56
CA THR A 57 25.88 4.14 11.63
C THR A 57 26.53 5.16 12.57
N GLY A 58 27.52 4.74 13.37
CA GLY A 58 28.06 5.55 14.45
C GLY A 58 27.13 5.65 15.66
N GLY A 59 27.47 6.54 16.58
CA GLY A 59 26.74 6.76 17.83
C GLY A 59 27.14 5.82 18.96
N THR A 60 26.41 5.90 20.07
CA THR A 60 26.68 5.14 21.29
C THR A 60 25.50 4.24 21.61
N LEU A 61 25.76 2.93 21.76
CA LEU A 61 24.82 1.94 22.26
C LEU A 61 25.15 1.63 23.72
N ALA A 62 24.30 2.09 24.64
CA ALA A 62 24.32 1.72 26.06
C ALA A 62 23.41 0.50 26.27
N GLY A 63 23.68 -0.29 27.32
CA GLY A 63 22.99 -1.56 27.55
C GLY A 63 23.62 -2.70 26.74
N ARG A 64 22.87 -3.75 26.47
CA ARG A 64 23.35 -4.94 25.75
C ARG A 64 22.31 -5.48 24.78
N VAL A 65 22.72 -5.84 23.57
CA VAL A 65 21.94 -6.62 22.62
C VAL A 65 22.68 -7.94 22.39
N THR A 66 21.98 -9.04 22.59
CA THR A 66 22.55 -10.39 22.40
C THR A 66 21.73 -11.14 21.36
N VAL A 67 22.38 -11.72 20.36
CA VAL A 67 21.75 -12.51 19.31
C VAL A 67 22.41 -13.88 19.25
N ALA A 68 21.66 -14.94 19.48
CA ALA A 68 22.15 -16.32 19.58
C ALA A 68 23.39 -16.44 20.51
N GLY A 69 23.41 -15.68 21.60
CA GLY A 69 24.49 -15.65 22.57
C GLY A 69 25.66 -14.72 22.25
N ARG A 70 25.67 -14.04 21.10
CA ARG A 70 26.71 -13.07 20.70
C ARG A 70 26.28 -11.64 21.05
N ASP A 71 27.13 -10.87 21.74
CA ASP A 71 26.91 -9.45 22.03
C ASP A 71 27.23 -8.61 20.78
N THR A 72 26.27 -7.87 20.25
CA THR A 72 26.40 -7.11 19.00
C THR A 72 27.35 -5.91 19.11
N ARG A 73 27.69 -5.45 20.32
CA ARG A 73 28.71 -4.40 20.52
C ARG A 73 30.13 -4.89 20.30
N THR A 74 30.36 -6.17 20.56
CA THR A 74 31.69 -6.79 20.47
C THR A 74 31.91 -7.57 19.18
N HIS A 75 30.82 -7.92 18.49
CA HIS A 75 30.84 -8.62 17.21
C HIS A 75 30.41 -7.65 16.10
N LYS A 76 31.27 -7.47 15.11
CA LYS A 76 30.95 -6.64 13.93
C LYS A 76 29.89 -7.33 13.06
N PRO A 77 29.15 -6.59 12.19
CA PRO A 77 28.13 -7.17 11.32
C PRO A 77 28.60 -8.40 10.53
N ARG A 78 29.82 -8.39 9.99
CA ARG A 78 30.42 -9.54 9.28
C ARG A 78 30.60 -10.79 10.15
N GLU A 79 30.76 -10.61 11.47
CA GLU A 79 30.93 -11.70 12.43
C GLU A 79 29.58 -12.22 12.94
N LEU A 80 28.49 -11.56 12.58
CA LEU A 80 27.10 -11.93 12.85
C LEU A 80 26.41 -12.48 11.60
N ALA A 81 26.99 -12.33 10.40
CA ALA A 81 26.36 -12.66 9.12
C ALA A 81 26.00 -14.15 8.94
N ASP A 82 26.62 -15.05 9.71
CA ASP A 82 26.27 -16.47 9.78
C ASP A 82 25.04 -16.76 10.67
N VAL A 83 24.63 -15.77 11.48
CA VAL A 83 23.51 -15.91 12.44
C VAL A 83 22.36 -14.98 12.10
N VAL A 84 22.63 -13.78 11.57
CA VAL A 84 21.64 -12.73 11.31
C VAL A 84 21.62 -12.37 9.82
N GLY A 85 20.49 -12.62 9.16
CA GLY A 85 20.19 -12.06 7.85
C GLY A 85 19.41 -10.77 7.99
N THR A 86 19.79 -9.71 7.26
CA THR A 86 19.11 -8.40 7.33
C THR A 86 18.67 -7.95 5.95
N VAL A 87 17.39 -7.62 5.80
CA VAL A 87 16.81 -7.03 4.59
C VAL A 87 16.28 -5.65 4.92
N GLY A 88 16.77 -4.63 4.23
CA GLY A 88 16.33 -3.24 4.38
C GLY A 88 15.14 -2.88 3.51
N GLN A 89 14.74 -1.60 3.57
CA GLN A 89 13.56 -1.07 2.87
C GLN A 89 13.68 -1.12 1.34
N ASP A 90 14.88 -0.87 0.81
CA ASP A 90 15.17 -0.86 -0.63
C ASP A 90 16.07 -2.04 -0.99
N PRO A 91 15.53 -3.11 -1.62
CA PRO A 91 16.32 -4.27 -2.03
C PRO A 91 17.47 -3.93 -2.97
N LEU A 92 17.25 -3.01 -3.91
CA LEU A 92 18.26 -2.65 -4.93
C LEU A 92 19.51 -2.04 -4.33
N SER A 93 19.39 -1.31 -3.23
CA SER A 93 20.54 -0.69 -2.55
C SER A 93 21.47 -1.70 -1.86
N HIS A 94 21.02 -2.95 -1.71
CA HIS A 94 21.75 -4.02 -1.00
C HIS A 94 22.34 -5.07 -1.95
N PHE A 95 21.89 -5.12 -3.22
CA PHE A 95 22.41 -6.07 -4.19
C PHE A 95 23.87 -5.73 -4.58
N VAL A 96 24.69 -6.77 -4.64
CA VAL A 96 26.11 -6.68 -4.95
C VAL A 96 26.41 -7.20 -6.35
N THR A 97 25.58 -8.12 -6.85
CA THR A 97 25.74 -8.78 -8.14
C THR A 97 24.68 -8.34 -9.14
N ASP A 98 24.77 -8.84 -10.38
CA ASP A 98 23.87 -8.43 -11.46
C ASP A 98 22.74 -9.43 -11.71
N THR A 99 22.89 -10.71 -11.32
CA THR A 99 21.92 -11.79 -11.60
C THR A 99 21.37 -12.40 -10.33
N VAL A 100 20.21 -13.08 -10.44
CA VAL A 100 19.54 -13.73 -9.30
C VAL A 100 20.43 -14.81 -8.69
N GLU A 101 21.01 -15.72 -9.51
CA GLU A 101 21.83 -16.83 -9.01
C GLU A 101 23.07 -16.33 -8.28
N ASP A 102 23.78 -15.37 -8.88
CA ASP A 102 24.99 -14.80 -8.29
C ASP A 102 24.69 -14.11 -6.96
N GLU A 103 23.58 -13.37 -6.88
CA GLU A 103 23.16 -12.70 -5.63
C GLU A 103 22.83 -13.70 -4.53
N LEU A 104 22.16 -14.81 -4.86
CA LEU A 104 21.88 -15.87 -3.89
C LEU A 104 23.15 -16.58 -3.41
N ALA A 105 24.18 -16.67 -4.23
CA ALA A 105 25.45 -17.31 -3.89
C ALA A 105 26.38 -16.40 -3.09
N TYR A 106 26.34 -15.09 -3.31
CA TYR A 106 27.31 -14.09 -2.81
C TYR A 106 27.54 -14.15 -1.30
N GLY A 107 26.47 -14.24 -0.49
CA GLY A 107 26.58 -14.31 0.97
C GLY A 107 27.35 -15.54 1.46
N MET A 108 27.15 -16.67 0.80
CA MET A 108 27.84 -17.92 1.10
C MET A 108 29.32 -17.92 0.65
N GLU A 109 29.60 -17.30 -0.50
CA GLU A 109 30.98 -17.09 -0.97
C GLU A 109 31.77 -16.25 0.02
N SER A 110 31.17 -15.15 0.51
CA SER A 110 31.76 -14.27 1.51
C SER A 110 32.06 -14.98 2.84
N LEU A 111 31.27 -16.02 3.18
CA LEU A 111 31.47 -16.87 4.36
C LEU A 111 32.41 -18.05 4.08
N GLY A 112 32.86 -18.25 2.84
CA GLY A 112 33.76 -19.34 2.46
C GLY A 112 33.14 -20.74 2.48
N LEU A 113 31.85 -20.88 2.18
CA LEU A 113 31.19 -22.17 2.13
C LEU A 113 31.68 -23.00 0.91
N PRO A 114 31.71 -24.35 1.02
CA PRO A 114 32.07 -25.23 -0.09
C PRO A 114 31.10 -25.09 -1.29
N PRO A 115 31.59 -25.19 -2.54
CA PRO A 115 30.78 -25.01 -3.75
C PRO A 115 29.57 -25.95 -3.86
N ASP A 116 29.71 -27.19 -3.42
CA ASP A 116 28.63 -28.18 -3.41
C ASP A 116 27.51 -27.82 -2.41
N VAL A 117 27.86 -27.24 -1.28
CA VAL A 117 26.90 -26.72 -0.30
C VAL A 117 26.19 -25.48 -0.87
N MET A 118 26.95 -24.57 -1.47
CA MET A 118 26.39 -23.36 -2.06
C MET A 118 25.38 -23.71 -3.17
N ARG A 119 25.76 -24.57 -4.10
CA ARG A 119 24.87 -25.00 -5.19
C ARG A 119 23.55 -25.58 -4.65
N ARG A 120 23.61 -26.50 -3.69
CA ARG A 120 22.41 -27.08 -3.11
C ARG A 120 21.52 -26.03 -2.44
N ARG A 121 22.09 -25.12 -1.65
CA ARG A 121 21.32 -24.09 -0.95
C ARG A 121 20.71 -23.05 -1.90
N VAL A 122 21.39 -22.73 -3.00
CA VAL A 122 20.83 -21.86 -4.06
C VAL A 122 19.61 -22.54 -4.69
N GLU A 123 19.70 -23.84 -5.05
CA GLU A 123 18.55 -24.57 -5.61
C GLU A 123 17.36 -24.61 -4.62
N GLU A 124 17.63 -24.96 -3.35
CA GLU A 124 16.61 -25.00 -2.31
C GLU A 124 15.95 -23.63 -2.13
N THR A 125 16.72 -22.54 -2.20
CA THR A 125 16.21 -21.17 -2.05
C THR A 125 15.42 -20.72 -3.28
N LEU A 126 15.90 -21.03 -4.48
CA LEU A 126 15.17 -20.75 -5.72
C LEU A 126 13.78 -21.42 -5.72
N ASP A 127 13.70 -22.67 -5.27
CA ASP A 127 12.43 -23.40 -5.16
C ASP A 127 11.54 -22.84 -4.06
N LEU A 128 12.09 -22.60 -2.85
CA LEU A 128 11.36 -22.08 -1.70
C LEU A 128 10.69 -20.74 -2.00
N LEU A 129 11.40 -19.86 -2.72
CA LEU A 129 10.97 -18.50 -3.02
C LEU A 129 10.27 -18.36 -4.39
N GLY A 130 10.16 -19.45 -5.16
CA GLY A 130 9.58 -19.43 -6.50
C GLY A 130 10.40 -18.57 -7.49
N LEU A 131 11.72 -18.59 -7.35
CA LEU A 131 12.67 -17.82 -8.17
C LEU A 131 13.33 -18.63 -9.29
N ALA A 132 13.13 -19.94 -9.34
CA ALA A 132 13.75 -20.83 -10.32
C ALA A 132 13.61 -20.36 -11.78
N PRO A 133 12.45 -19.84 -12.26
CA PRO A 133 12.31 -19.31 -13.62
C PRO A 133 13.07 -17.99 -13.86
N LEU A 134 13.61 -17.39 -12.81
CA LEU A 134 14.25 -16.07 -12.87
C LEU A 134 15.77 -16.16 -12.64
N ARG A 135 16.32 -17.37 -12.48
CA ARG A 135 17.71 -17.66 -12.13
C ARG A 135 18.74 -16.78 -12.84
N ASP A 136 18.70 -16.76 -14.16
CA ASP A 136 19.67 -16.06 -15.01
C ASP A 136 19.25 -14.61 -15.34
N ARG A 137 18.16 -14.11 -14.71
CA ARG A 137 17.67 -12.78 -15.03
C ARG A 137 18.47 -11.69 -14.32
N PRO A 138 18.75 -10.57 -15.03
CA PRO A 138 19.30 -9.40 -14.39
C PRO A 138 18.35 -8.83 -13.34
N LEU A 139 18.87 -8.51 -12.14
CA LEU A 139 18.12 -8.00 -10.99
C LEU A 139 17.32 -6.72 -11.30
N ALA A 140 17.89 -5.83 -12.11
CA ALA A 140 17.24 -4.60 -12.54
C ALA A 140 15.98 -4.82 -13.43
N THR A 141 15.79 -6.03 -13.97
CA THR A 141 14.63 -6.37 -14.83
C THR A 141 13.48 -7.01 -14.05
N LEU A 142 13.66 -7.24 -12.76
CA LEU A 142 12.69 -7.89 -11.90
C LEU A 142 11.63 -6.90 -11.40
N SER A 143 10.43 -7.40 -11.10
CA SER A 143 9.42 -6.61 -10.39
C SER A 143 9.84 -6.40 -8.93
N GLY A 144 9.31 -5.37 -8.26
CA GLY A 144 9.63 -5.09 -6.84
C GLY A 144 9.41 -6.31 -5.93
N GLY A 145 8.32 -7.07 -6.11
CA GLY A 145 8.08 -8.30 -5.34
C GLY A 145 9.08 -9.41 -5.63
N GLN A 146 9.55 -9.52 -6.89
CA GLN A 146 10.62 -10.46 -7.24
C GLN A 146 11.96 -10.02 -6.63
N GLN A 147 12.29 -8.75 -6.70
CA GLN A 147 13.49 -8.18 -6.06
C GLN A 147 13.49 -8.41 -4.55
N GLN A 148 12.35 -8.19 -3.89
CA GLN A 148 12.21 -8.44 -2.45
C GLN A 148 12.42 -9.91 -2.10
N ARG A 149 11.89 -10.83 -2.89
CA ARG A 149 12.13 -12.28 -2.69
C ARG A 149 13.60 -12.66 -2.91
N VAL A 150 14.27 -12.05 -3.88
CA VAL A 150 15.72 -12.24 -4.07
C VAL A 150 16.50 -11.71 -2.87
N ALA A 151 16.17 -10.52 -2.36
CA ALA A 151 16.82 -9.95 -1.18
C ALA A 151 16.62 -10.82 0.07
N ILE A 152 15.42 -11.39 0.27
CA ILE A 152 15.21 -12.38 1.34
C ILE A 152 16.04 -13.64 1.07
N GLY A 153 16.08 -14.12 -0.16
CA GLY A 153 16.84 -15.29 -0.56
C GLY A 153 18.34 -15.13 -0.34
N SER A 154 18.92 -13.99 -0.71
CA SER A 154 20.37 -13.75 -0.59
C SER A 154 20.86 -13.79 0.87
N VAL A 155 20.02 -13.33 1.81
CA VAL A 155 20.34 -13.42 3.25
C VAL A 155 19.91 -14.74 3.88
N LEU A 156 19.07 -15.54 3.21
CA LEU A 156 18.60 -16.83 3.70
C LEU A 156 19.55 -17.99 3.35
N THR A 157 20.23 -17.93 2.20
CA THR A 157 21.15 -18.98 1.73
C THR A 157 22.27 -19.35 2.71
N PRO A 158 22.83 -18.42 3.54
CA PRO A 158 23.74 -18.80 4.63
C PRO A 158 23.10 -19.61 5.76
N HIS A 159 21.76 -19.74 5.79
CA HIS A 159 20.96 -20.36 6.86
C HIS A 159 21.09 -19.61 8.21
N PRO A 160 20.77 -18.31 8.25
CA PRO A 160 20.79 -17.57 9.50
C PRO A 160 19.70 -18.08 10.44
N ARG A 161 19.94 -17.96 11.75
CA ARG A 161 18.95 -18.30 12.78
C ARG A 161 17.95 -17.17 13.03
N VAL A 162 18.32 -15.94 12.67
CA VAL A 162 17.55 -14.72 12.85
C VAL A 162 17.44 -13.98 11.53
N LEU A 163 16.24 -13.56 11.20
CA LEU A 163 15.97 -12.70 10.05
C LEU A 163 15.43 -11.35 10.55
N VAL A 164 16.08 -10.27 10.14
CA VAL A 164 15.68 -8.90 10.45
C VAL A 164 15.14 -8.25 9.17
N LEU A 165 13.88 -7.82 9.20
CA LEU A 165 13.19 -7.26 8.04
C LEU A 165 12.72 -5.84 8.34
N ASP A 166 13.22 -4.86 7.61
CA ASP A 166 12.80 -3.46 7.73
C ASP A 166 11.88 -3.10 6.56
N GLU A 167 10.57 -3.07 6.81
CA GLU A 167 9.49 -2.75 5.87
C GLU A 167 9.50 -3.58 4.58
N PRO A 168 9.53 -4.92 4.66
CA PRO A 168 9.69 -5.76 3.47
C PRO A 168 8.51 -5.69 2.48
N THR A 169 7.38 -5.08 2.85
CA THR A 169 6.21 -4.97 1.96
C THR A 169 5.85 -3.55 1.55
N SER A 170 6.62 -2.53 1.97
CA SER A 170 6.27 -1.10 1.80
C SER A 170 6.12 -0.67 0.35
N ALA A 171 6.99 -1.17 -0.55
CA ALA A 171 7.04 -0.83 -1.97
C ALA A 171 6.20 -1.76 -2.87
N LEU A 172 5.49 -2.74 -2.28
CA LEU A 172 4.82 -3.80 -3.01
C LEU A 172 3.32 -3.54 -3.15
N ASP A 173 2.77 -3.97 -4.30
CA ASP A 173 1.31 -4.07 -4.42
C ASP A 173 0.76 -5.18 -3.50
N PRO A 174 -0.56 -5.21 -3.24
CA PRO A 174 -1.14 -6.16 -2.30
C PRO A 174 -0.82 -7.62 -2.60
N ALA A 175 -0.82 -8.04 -3.87
CA ALA A 175 -0.56 -9.41 -4.26
C ALA A 175 0.91 -9.81 -4.02
N ALA A 176 1.86 -8.94 -4.43
CA ALA A 176 3.28 -9.16 -4.19
C ALA A 176 3.63 -9.15 -2.68
N ALA A 177 2.96 -8.30 -1.90
CA ALA A 177 3.12 -8.28 -0.45
C ALA A 177 2.64 -9.57 0.22
N GLU A 178 1.50 -10.12 -0.21
CA GLU A 178 0.98 -11.40 0.27
C GLU A 178 1.95 -12.56 -0.07
N GLU A 179 2.55 -12.58 -1.27
CA GLU A 179 3.56 -13.57 -1.63
C GLU A 179 4.79 -13.52 -0.71
N VAL A 180 5.30 -12.31 -0.43
CA VAL A 180 6.44 -12.12 0.48
C VAL A 180 6.10 -12.57 1.91
N LEU A 181 4.92 -12.18 2.42
CA LEU A 181 4.49 -12.56 3.76
C LEU A 181 4.26 -14.08 3.89
N ALA A 182 3.72 -14.72 2.85
CA ALA A 182 3.59 -16.17 2.82
C ALA A 182 4.94 -16.89 2.90
N VAL A 183 5.98 -16.31 2.27
CA VAL A 183 7.36 -16.80 2.42
C VAL A 183 7.83 -16.64 3.85
N VAL A 184 7.70 -15.45 4.45
CA VAL A 184 8.12 -15.19 5.83
C VAL A 184 7.42 -16.15 6.80
N GLN A 185 6.13 -16.40 6.62
CA GLN A 185 5.40 -17.39 7.44
C GLN A 185 5.96 -18.80 7.32
N ARG A 186 6.29 -19.26 6.11
CA ARG A 186 6.93 -20.57 5.92
C ARG A 186 8.29 -20.64 6.62
N LEU A 187 9.09 -19.57 6.57
CA LEU A 187 10.37 -19.50 7.28
C LEU A 187 10.21 -19.65 8.79
N VAL A 188 9.18 -19.04 9.37
CA VAL A 188 8.88 -19.14 10.81
C VAL A 188 8.32 -20.52 11.16
N HIS A 189 7.23 -20.94 10.50
CA HIS A 189 6.48 -22.13 10.90
C HIS A 189 7.13 -23.45 10.48
N ASP A 190 7.76 -23.51 9.28
CA ASP A 190 8.32 -24.74 8.74
C ASP A 190 9.81 -24.88 9.06
N LEU A 191 10.55 -23.77 9.09
CA LEU A 191 12.01 -23.78 9.31
C LEU A 191 12.43 -23.32 10.71
N GLY A 192 11.49 -22.80 11.52
CA GLY A 192 11.79 -22.33 12.88
C GLY A 192 12.70 -21.08 12.90
N THR A 193 12.75 -20.31 11.81
CA THR A 193 13.54 -19.08 11.73
C THR A 193 12.92 -18.03 12.63
N THR A 194 13.73 -17.39 13.46
CA THR A 194 13.29 -16.26 14.29
C THR A 194 13.24 -14.99 13.46
N VAL A 195 12.12 -14.29 13.47
CA VAL A 195 11.94 -13.07 12.66
C VAL A 195 11.62 -11.87 13.54
N LEU A 196 12.40 -10.79 13.38
CA LEU A 196 12.07 -9.47 13.92
C LEU A 196 11.81 -8.54 12.72
N MET A 197 10.57 -8.07 12.59
CA MET A 197 10.11 -7.30 11.44
C MET A 197 9.51 -5.97 11.85
N ALA A 198 9.87 -4.87 11.18
CA ALA A 198 9.15 -3.61 11.24
C ALA A 198 8.29 -3.43 10.00
N GLU A 199 7.06 -2.93 10.17
CA GLU A 199 6.15 -2.59 9.07
C GLU A 199 5.32 -1.35 9.40
N HIS A 200 5.02 -0.55 8.36
CA HIS A 200 4.10 0.57 8.46
C HIS A 200 2.65 0.18 8.16
N ARG A 201 2.44 -0.74 7.23
CA ARG A 201 1.10 -1.21 6.85
C ARG A 201 0.67 -2.39 7.72
N LEU A 202 0.26 -2.09 8.95
CA LEU A 202 -0.11 -3.10 9.94
C LEU A 202 -1.27 -3.99 9.50
N GLU A 203 -2.16 -3.49 8.63
CA GLU A 203 -3.27 -4.25 8.05
C GLU A 203 -2.84 -5.51 7.29
N ARG A 204 -1.58 -5.57 6.84
CA ARG A 204 -1.03 -6.71 6.12
C ARG A 204 -0.44 -7.76 7.06
N VAL A 205 0.17 -7.33 8.17
CA VAL A 205 1.10 -8.16 8.94
C VAL A 205 0.64 -8.50 10.36
N VAL A 206 -0.22 -7.69 10.97
CA VAL A 206 -0.62 -7.83 12.38
C VAL A 206 -1.18 -9.21 12.71
N GLN A 207 -1.86 -9.83 11.76
CA GLN A 207 -2.48 -11.15 11.89
C GLN A 207 -1.47 -12.32 11.90
N TYR A 208 -0.23 -12.07 11.50
CA TYR A 208 0.83 -13.09 11.36
C TYR A 208 1.86 -13.03 12.47
N ALA A 209 1.83 -11.97 13.28
CA ALA A 209 2.77 -11.79 14.38
C ALA A 209 2.38 -12.65 15.58
N ASP A 210 3.34 -13.35 16.17
CA ASP A 210 3.18 -14.06 17.44
C ASP A 210 3.13 -13.06 18.59
N ARG A 211 3.96 -12.00 18.50
CA ARG A 211 4.01 -10.88 19.47
C ARG A 211 4.21 -9.56 18.75
N ILE A 212 3.79 -8.49 19.43
CA ILE A 212 4.10 -7.12 19.02
C ILE A 212 4.96 -6.46 20.09
N ALA A 213 6.05 -5.83 19.63
CA ALA A 213 6.86 -4.89 20.40
C ALA A 213 6.53 -3.47 19.91
N LEU A 214 5.80 -2.71 20.70
CA LEU A 214 5.30 -1.38 20.35
C LEU A 214 6.18 -0.29 20.95
N LEU A 215 6.69 0.61 20.11
CA LEU A 215 7.28 1.89 20.47
C LEU A 215 6.22 2.99 20.30
N PRO A 216 5.49 3.39 21.33
CA PRO A 216 4.32 4.27 21.17
C PRO A 216 4.67 5.71 20.83
N ALA A 217 5.83 6.20 21.27
CA ALA A 217 6.37 7.54 21.00
C ALA A 217 7.89 7.56 21.21
N PRO A 218 8.62 8.58 20.69
CA PRO A 218 10.05 8.75 20.96
C PRO A 218 10.35 8.77 22.47
N GLY A 219 11.28 7.93 22.91
CA GLY A 219 11.70 7.84 24.31
C GLY A 219 10.68 7.22 25.29
N ALA A 220 9.49 6.82 24.82
CA ALA A 220 8.50 6.14 25.63
C ALA A 220 8.90 4.69 25.91
N PRO A 221 8.45 4.10 27.03
CA PRO A 221 8.68 2.69 27.31
C PRO A 221 8.11 1.77 26.23
N LEU A 222 8.85 0.71 25.91
CA LEU A 222 8.40 -0.34 25.01
C LEU A 222 7.25 -1.14 25.65
N VAL A 223 6.23 -1.47 24.86
CA VAL A 223 5.11 -2.35 25.27
C VAL A 223 5.19 -3.63 24.46
N VAL A 224 5.28 -4.79 25.14
CA VAL A 224 5.38 -6.10 24.47
C VAL A 224 4.23 -6.99 24.95
N GLY A 225 3.58 -7.67 24.04
CA GLY A 225 2.46 -8.56 24.37
C GLY A 225 1.84 -9.25 23.17
N ALA A 226 0.70 -9.89 23.42
CA ALA A 226 -0.12 -10.49 22.36
C ALA A 226 -0.65 -9.39 21.41
N PRO A 227 -0.79 -9.68 20.11
CA PRO A 227 -1.15 -8.69 19.12
C PRO A 227 -2.46 -7.95 19.41
N ASP A 228 -3.49 -8.62 19.89
CA ASP A 228 -4.78 -8.02 20.24
C ASP A 228 -4.69 -7.11 21.47
N GLU A 229 -3.90 -7.48 22.48
CA GLU A 229 -3.66 -6.67 23.70
C GLU A 229 -2.87 -5.41 23.37
N VAL A 230 -1.77 -5.54 22.62
CA VAL A 230 -0.94 -4.39 22.24
C VAL A 230 -1.68 -3.47 21.29
N MET A 231 -2.43 -4.03 20.33
CA MET A 231 -3.28 -3.25 19.43
C MET A 231 -4.42 -2.53 20.18
N ALA A 232 -4.79 -2.91 21.38
CA ALA A 232 -5.77 -2.16 22.19
C ALA A 232 -5.26 -0.78 22.62
N VAL A 233 -3.96 -0.65 22.84
CA VAL A 233 -3.31 0.59 23.34
C VAL A 233 -2.44 1.30 22.29
N SER A 234 -2.20 0.68 21.13
CA SER A 234 -1.34 1.24 20.10
C SER A 234 -1.88 2.56 19.53
N PRO A 235 -1.06 3.62 19.39
CA PRO A 235 -1.47 4.87 18.72
C PRO A 235 -1.68 4.70 17.23
N VAL A 236 -1.15 3.63 16.65
CA VAL A 236 -1.29 3.27 15.23
C VAL A 236 -1.93 1.89 15.13
N CYS A 237 -2.99 1.79 14.34
CA CYS A 237 -3.68 0.50 14.16
C CYS A 237 -4.37 0.43 12.80
N PRO A 238 -4.55 -0.79 12.25
CA PRO A 238 -5.29 -0.97 11.01
C PRO A 238 -6.80 -0.74 11.19
N PRO A 239 -7.55 -0.46 10.10
CA PRO A 239 -9.00 -0.19 10.16
C PRO A 239 -9.83 -1.27 10.85
N VAL A 240 -9.44 -2.54 10.71
CA VAL A 240 -10.12 -3.67 11.39
C VAL A 240 -10.05 -3.54 12.92
N VAL A 241 -8.90 -3.16 13.44
CA VAL A 241 -8.69 -2.95 14.88
C VAL A 241 -9.39 -1.68 15.35
N GLU A 242 -9.30 -0.59 14.57
CA GLU A 242 -9.98 0.67 14.88
C GLU A 242 -11.50 0.48 14.96
N LEU A 243 -12.08 -0.26 14.00
CA LEU A 243 -13.49 -0.64 14.02
C LEU A 243 -13.82 -1.51 15.24
N GLY A 244 -12.95 -2.47 15.58
CA GLY A 244 -13.10 -3.30 16.77
C GLY A 244 -13.11 -2.51 18.07
N ARG A 245 -12.22 -1.51 18.21
CA ARG A 245 -12.22 -0.57 19.35
C ARG A 245 -13.51 0.25 19.39
N LEU A 246 -13.96 0.78 18.25
CA LEU A 246 -15.20 1.55 18.14
C LEU A 246 -16.43 0.72 18.53
N ALA A 247 -16.45 -0.55 18.14
CA ALA A 247 -17.54 -1.49 18.46
C ALA A 247 -17.44 -2.12 19.86
N GLY A 248 -16.32 -1.91 20.58
CA GLY A 248 -16.09 -2.47 21.92
C GLY A 248 -15.84 -3.99 21.91
N TRP A 249 -15.31 -4.56 20.83
CA TRP A 249 -15.05 -6.00 20.73
C TRP A 249 -13.86 -6.43 21.57
N THR A 250 -14.02 -7.49 22.35
CA THR A 250 -12.96 -8.12 23.16
C THR A 250 -12.99 -9.65 22.98
N PRO A 251 -11.85 -10.30 22.66
CA PRO A 251 -10.58 -9.72 22.23
C PRO A 251 -10.71 -8.96 20.90
N LEU A 252 -9.77 -8.05 20.59
CA LEU A 252 -9.81 -7.29 19.34
C LEU A 252 -9.60 -8.21 18.13
N PRO A 253 -10.41 -8.08 17.07
CA PRO A 253 -10.16 -8.82 15.83
C PRO A 253 -8.94 -8.27 15.11
N LEU A 254 -8.05 -9.15 14.67
CA LEU A 254 -6.87 -8.80 13.88
C LEU A 254 -7.09 -9.07 12.39
N THR A 255 -8.15 -9.81 12.04
CA THR A 255 -8.49 -10.16 10.66
C THR A 255 -9.87 -9.65 10.28
N VAL A 256 -10.06 -9.37 8.98
CA VAL A 256 -11.39 -9.07 8.42
C VAL A 256 -12.38 -10.20 8.68
N ARG A 257 -11.92 -11.47 8.62
CA ARG A 257 -12.74 -12.65 8.87
C ARG A 257 -13.31 -12.66 10.29
N ASP A 258 -12.47 -12.41 11.30
CA ASP A 258 -12.88 -12.46 12.70
C ASP A 258 -13.76 -11.26 13.07
N ALA A 259 -13.46 -10.09 12.54
CA ALA A 259 -14.31 -8.90 12.65
C ALA A 259 -15.68 -9.13 12.02
N ARG A 260 -15.75 -9.72 10.82
CA ARG A 260 -17.01 -10.01 10.12
C ARG A 260 -17.94 -10.95 10.90
N ARG A 261 -17.37 -11.94 11.62
CA ARG A 261 -18.14 -12.86 12.48
C ARG A 261 -18.80 -12.16 13.66
N ARG A 262 -18.26 -11.01 14.09
CA ARG A 262 -18.76 -10.22 15.23
C ARG A 262 -19.56 -9.00 14.80
N ALA A 263 -19.68 -8.74 13.49
CA ALA A 263 -20.21 -7.49 12.96
C ALA A 263 -21.75 -7.38 13.02
N GLU A 264 -22.49 -8.47 13.26
CA GLU A 264 -23.96 -8.45 13.19
C GLU A 264 -24.61 -7.42 14.10
N PRO A 265 -24.28 -7.34 15.41
CA PRO A 265 -24.88 -6.31 16.29
C PRO A 265 -24.53 -4.87 15.87
N LEU A 266 -23.34 -4.69 15.26
CA LEU A 266 -22.95 -3.38 14.75
C LEU A 266 -23.74 -3.01 13.49
N ARG A 267 -23.98 -3.98 12.58
CA ARG A 267 -24.80 -3.78 11.40
C ARG A 267 -26.25 -3.43 11.74
N GLU A 268 -26.84 -4.11 12.74
CA GLU A 268 -28.19 -3.81 13.25
C GLU A 268 -28.28 -2.38 13.75
N ARG A 269 -27.35 -1.94 14.61
CA ARG A 269 -27.27 -0.56 15.10
C ARG A 269 -27.12 0.46 13.96
N LEU A 270 -26.29 0.17 12.96
CA LEU A 270 -26.09 1.05 11.82
C LEU A 270 -27.30 1.07 10.87
N ALA A 271 -28.07 -0.03 10.78
CA ALA A 271 -29.31 -0.08 9.99
C ALA A 271 -30.41 0.80 10.59
N GLU A 272 -30.51 0.85 11.92
CA GLU A 272 -31.45 1.73 12.63
C GLU A 272 -31.18 3.21 12.31
N HIS A 273 -29.91 3.61 12.18
CA HIS A 273 -29.51 4.99 11.85
C HIS A 273 -29.55 5.27 10.33
N ALA A 274 -29.40 4.27 9.48
CA ALA A 274 -29.51 4.41 8.03
C ALA A 274 -30.97 4.59 7.53
N GLY A 275 -31.96 4.28 8.37
CA GLY A 275 -33.38 4.50 8.09
C GLY A 275 -33.77 5.97 8.05
N ASP A 276 -32.99 6.86 8.67
CA ASP A 276 -33.29 8.31 8.79
C ASP A 276 -32.46 9.21 7.87
N GLY A 277 -31.46 8.70 7.13
CA GLY A 277 -30.65 9.56 6.28
C GLY A 277 -29.71 8.81 5.32
N ARG A 278 -30.01 8.82 4.04
CA ARG A 278 -28.99 8.55 3.00
C ARG A 278 -27.89 9.59 3.10
N PRO A 279 -26.64 9.25 3.32
CA PRO A 279 -25.55 10.22 3.15
C PRO A 279 -25.37 10.49 1.65
N GLY A 280 -25.77 11.69 1.22
CA GLY A 280 -25.45 12.22 -0.10
C GLY A 280 -26.60 12.38 -1.09
N ALA A 281 -27.71 13.03 -0.71
CA ALA A 281 -28.59 13.68 -1.68
C ALA A 281 -29.10 14.99 -1.06
N GLY A 282 -28.71 16.10 -1.67
CA GLY A 282 -29.13 17.45 -1.28
C GLY A 282 -30.65 17.60 -1.24
N ALA A 283 -31.10 18.37 -0.27
CA ALA A 283 -32.46 18.72 0.02
C ALA A 283 -33.22 19.29 -1.19
N GLY A 284 -34.36 18.69 -1.48
CA GLY A 284 -35.38 19.22 -2.38
C GLY A 284 -36.76 18.77 -1.91
N ASP A 285 -37.51 19.72 -1.53
CA ASP A 285 -38.73 19.85 -0.75
C ASP A 285 -39.96 19.06 -1.26
N ALA A 286 -40.81 18.79 -0.32
CA ALA A 286 -42.15 18.30 -0.15
C ALA A 286 -43.14 18.23 -1.33
N GLY A 287 -44.01 17.20 -1.28
CA GLY A 287 -45.28 17.13 -2.01
C GLY A 287 -46.13 15.93 -1.62
N ASP A 288 -47.07 16.20 -0.80
CA ASP A 288 -48.18 15.42 -0.20
C ASP A 288 -49.00 14.58 -1.20
N GLY A 289 -49.53 13.41 -0.80
CA GLY A 289 -50.55 12.70 -1.53
C GLY A 289 -50.76 11.21 -1.17
N ARG A 290 -51.53 10.90 -0.15
CA ARG A 290 -52.22 9.62 0.12
C ARG A 290 -53.60 9.63 -0.59
N PRO A 291 -54.45 8.52 -0.63
CA PRO A 291 -54.25 7.12 -0.30
C PRO A 291 -54.95 6.14 -1.29
N GLY A 292 -54.84 4.82 -1.05
CA GLY A 292 -55.74 3.86 -1.67
C GLY A 292 -55.45 2.39 -1.33
N ALA A 293 -56.33 1.80 -0.56
CA ALA A 293 -56.32 0.45 -0.04
C ALA A 293 -56.70 -0.63 -1.09
N GLY A 294 -56.31 -1.88 -0.85
CA GLY A 294 -56.84 -3.07 -1.55
C GLY A 294 -56.27 -4.38 -1.02
N ALA A 295 -57.05 -5.07 -0.24
CA ALA A 295 -56.83 -6.39 0.36
C ALA A 295 -57.11 -7.56 -0.61
N GLY A 296 -56.62 -8.77 -0.26
CA GLY A 296 -56.99 -10.06 -0.82
C GLY A 296 -55.87 -11.06 -0.71
N ASP A 297 -55.79 -11.86 0.14
CA ASP A 297 -56.27 -13.06 0.82
C ASP A 297 -56.02 -14.38 0.02
N ALA A 298 -55.49 -15.36 0.77
CA ALA A 298 -55.62 -16.81 0.78
C ALA A 298 -54.92 -17.71 -0.25
N GLY A 299 -54.29 -18.76 0.30
CA GLY A 299 -54.21 -20.05 -0.34
C GLY A 299 -53.06 -20.97 0.10
N SER A 300 -53.29 -21.70 1.15
CA SER A 300 -52.58 -22.86 1.70
C SER A 300 -52.38 -24.02 0.72
N GLY A 301 -51.36 -24.88 0.95
CA GLY A 301 -51.24 -26.18 0.30
C GLY A 301 -49.98 -26.94 0.65
N ASP A 302 -50.11 -27.83 1.52
CA ASP A 302 -49.38 -28.80 2.29
C ASP A 302 -48.89 -30.03 1.48
N SER A 303 -48.01 -30.85 2.13
CA SER A 303 -47.62 -32.26 1.89
C SER A 303 -46.47 -32.48 0.87
N GLY A 304 -45.46 -33.32 1.11
CA GLY A 304 -45.17 -34.30 2.14
C GLY A 304 -44.14 -35.31 1.62
N LEU A 305 -43.22 -35.68 2.47
CA LEU A 305 -42.52 -36.97 2.63
C LEU A 305 -41.92 -37.77 1.43
N GLY A 306 -40.65 -38.19 1.58
CA GLY A 306 -40.10 -39.35 0.89
C GLY A 306 -38.60 -39.64 1.16
N VAL A 307 -38.36 -40.44 2.15
CA VAL A 307 -37.08 -41.08 2.57
C VAL A 307 -36.68 -42.18 1.56
N GLY A 308 -35.36 -42.38 1.36
CA GLY A 308 -34.87 -43.57 0.65
C GLY A 308 -33.34 -43.72 0.64
N GLU A 309 -32.83 -44.41 1.62
CA GLU A 309 -31.45 -45.00 1.75
C GLU A 309 -31.20 -46.13 0.75
N ARG A 310 -29.96 -46.33 0.31
CA ARG A 310 -29.13 -47.57 0.32
C ARG A 310 -27.96 -47.50 -0.66
N ALA A 311 -26.77 -47.50 -0.20
CA ALA A 311 -25.69 -48.49 -0.08
C ALA A 311 -25.44 -49.43 -1.29
N GLY A 312 -24.16 -49.57 -1.70
CA GLY A 312 -23.69 -50.75 -2.44
C GLY A 312 -22.37 -50.56 -3.22
N THR A 313 -21.27 -50.88 -2.53
CA THR A 313 -20.08 -51.65 -2.96
C THR A 313 -19.47 -51.53 -4.38
N GLY A 314 -18.12 -51.31 -4.45
CA GLY A 314 -17.25 -51.55 -5.61
C GLY A 314 -17.06 -53.04 -5.97
N PRO A 315 -16.15 -53.49 -6.86
CA PRO A 315 -14.72 -53.11 -6.95
C PRO A 315 -14.06 -53.12 -8.37
N ALA A 316 -12.83 -52.60 -8.43
CA ALA A 316 -11.57 -53.07 -9.09
C ALA A 316 -11.41 -53.19 -10.62
N VAL A 317 -10.34 -52.49 -11.07
CA VAL A 317 -9.18 -52.85 -11.94
C VAL A 317 -9.41 -53.04 -13.45
N ALA A 318 -8.75 -52.22 -14.26
CA ALA A 318 -7.72 -52.60 -15.21
C ALA A 318 -7.27 -51.40 -16.08
N GLY A 319 -5.96 -51.29 -16.28
CA GLY A 319 -5.26 -50.21 -16.96
C GLY A 319 -5.42 -50.19 -18.48
N ALA A 320 -5.16 -49.01 -19.03
CA ALA A 320 -4.78 -48.79 -20.41
C ALA A 320 -4.02 -47.48 -20.56
N THR A 321 -2.89 -47.54 -21.22
CA THR A 321 -1.90 -46.52 -21.59
C THR A 321 -2.50 -45.43 -22.48
N PRO A 322 -2.08 -44.14 -22.39
CA PRO A 322 -2.67 -43.05 -23.14
C PRO A 322 -2.06 -42.88 -24.55
N ALA A 323 -2.90 -42.59 -25.52
CA ALA A 323 -2.56 -42.11 -26.85
C ALA A 323 -2.48 -40.58 -26.88
N PRO A 324 -1.73 -39.96 -27.83
CA PRO A 324 -1.41 -38.52 -27.80
C PRO A 324 -2.56 -37.62 -28.23
N PRO A 325 -2.59 -36.35 -27.77
CA PRO A 325 -3.73 -35.46 -27.98
C PRO A 325 -3.78 -34.88 -29.39
N ALA A 326 -4.99 -34.90 -29.94
CA ALA A 326 -5.36 -34.24 -31.18
C ALA A 326 -5.44 -32.71 -30.97
N LYS A 327 -4.98 -31.97 -31.99
CA LYS A 327 -5.00 -30.51 -32.09
C LYS A 327 -6.44 -29.98 -32.08
N THR A 328 -6.82 -29.18 -31.10
CA THR A 328 -8.07 -28.40 -31.03
C THR A 328 -7.86 -27.04 -31.69
N PRO A 329 -8.81 -26.53 -32.49
CA PRO A 329 -8.74 -25.20 -33.11
C PRO A 329 -8.99 -24.09 -32.09
N PRO A 330 -8.61 -22.82 -32.35
CA PRO A 330 -8.67 -21.73 -31.39
C PRO A 330 -10.11 -21.31 -31.16
N HIS A 331 -10.53 -21.36 -29.89
CA HIS A 331 -11.79 -20.77 -29.45
C HIS A 331 -11.64 -19.25 -29.40
N THR A 332 -12.35 -18.55 -30.28
CA THR A 332 -12.66 -17.13 -30.21
C THR A 332 -13.54 -16.87 -29.00
N SER A 333 -12.96 -16.37 -27.93
CA SER A 333 -13.69 -15.85 -26.76
C SER A 333 -14.09 -14.38 -26.96
N ALA A 334 -14.98 -14.13 -27.91
CA ALA A 334 -15.65 -12.83 -28.03
C ALA A 334 -17.16 -13.06 -27.96
N GLY A 335 -17.77 -12.89 -26.81
CA GLY A 335 -19.22 -12.95 -26.77
C GLY A 335 -19.95 -13.04 -25.43
N TRP A 336 -19.29 -13.13 -24.29
CA TRP A 336 -20.01 -13.37 -23.02
C TRP A 336 -20.08 -12.18 -22.05
N THR A 337 -19.28 -11.15 -22.23
CA THR A 337 -19.28 -9.97 -21.35
C THR A 337 -20.34 -8.90 -21.71
N ARG A 338 -21.00 -9.01 -22.86
CA ARG A 338 -21.93 -7.97 -23.33
C ARG A 338 -23.40 -8.17 -22.94
N ARG A 339 -23.76 -9.23 -22.21
CA ARG A 339 -25.17 -9.54 -21.84
C ARG A 339 -25.55 -9.31 -20.39
N LEU A 340 -24.62 -8.99 -19.49
CA LEU A 340 -24.94 -8.79 -18.08
C LEU A 340 -25.12 -7.31 -17.66
N PHE A 341 -24.78 -6.34 -18.52
CA PHE A 341 -24.93 -4.91 -18.20
C PHE A 341 -25.79 -4.09 -19.17
N GLY A 342 -26.61 -4.74 -19.96
CA GLY A 342 -27.47 -4.10 -20.94
C GLY A 342 -28.91 -3.96 -20.50
N ARG A 343 -29.24 -3.13 -19.52
CA ARG A 343 -30.51 -2.42 -19.34
C ARG A 343 -30.48 -1.49 -18.13
N ALA A 344 -29.73 -0.40 -18.23
CA ALA A 344 -30.06 0.79 -17.43
C ALA A 344 -30.99 1.66 -18.29
N SER A 345 -32.19 1.80 -17.82
CA SER A 345 -33.27 2.56 -18.43
C SER A 345 -32.85 4.01 -18.69
N ARG A 346 -33.13 4.45 -19.93
CA ARG A 346 -33.30 5.88 -20.22
C ARG A 346 -34.40 6.43 -19.29
N ARG A 347 -33.99 7.08 -18.21
CA ARG A 347 -34.83 8.01 -17.47
C ARG A 347 -34.50 9.43 -17.92
N ALA A 348 -35.56 10.19 -18.11
CA ALA A 348 -35.61 11.55 -18.62
C ALA A 348 -34.49 12.45 -18.10
N ALA A 349 -33.91 13.20 -19.02
CA ALA A 349 -33.04 14.33 -18.75
C ALA A 349 -33.79 15.35 -17.90
N THR A 350 -33.42 15.46 -16.63
CA THR A 350 -33.64 16.67 -15.84
C THR A 350 -32.46 17.58 -16.17
N GLU A 351 -32.70 18.80 -16.54
CA GLU A 351 -31.70 19.81 -16.86
C GLU A 351 -30.66 19.87 -15.74
N ALA A 352 -29.45 19.40 -16.05
CA ALA A 352 -28.27 19.56 -15.22
C ALA A 352 -27.81 21.02 -15.24
N PRO A 353 -27.28 21.56 -14.12
CA PRO A 353 -26.65 22.86 -14.12
C PRO A 353 -25.50 22.86 -15.15
N ALA A 354 -25.29 23.98 -15.83
CA ALA A 354 -24.31 24.19 -16.91
C ALA A 354 -22.99 23.46 -16.60
N GLU A 355 -22.70 22.38 -17.35
CA GLU A 355 -21.47 21.58 -17.19
C GLU A 355 -20.28 22.52 -17.42
N SER A 356 -19.54 22.82 -16.37
CA SER A 356 -18.25 23.49 -16.45
C SER A 356 -17.32 22.63 -17.30
N ALA A 357 -16.62 23.22 -18.27
CA ALA A 357 -15.69 22.51 -19.14
C ALA A 357 -14.69 21.67 -18.31
N PRO A 358 -14.39 20.43 -18.70
CA PRO A 358 -13.48 19.56 -17.96
C PRO A 358 -12.09 20.18 -17.84
N VAL A 359 -11.44 20.02 -16.68
CA VAL A 359 -10.06 20.47 -16.43
C VAL A 359 -9.08 19.68 -17.29
N ALA A 360 -9.36 18.40 -17.50
CA ALA A 360 -8.63 17.55 -18.43
C ALA A 360 -9.56 16.61 -19.18
N GLU A 361 -9.23 16.34 -20.43
CA GLU A 361 -9.95 15.45 -21.32
C GLU A 361 -8.98 14.53 -22.07
N VAL A 362 -9.23 13.25 -22.01
CA VAL A 362 -8.47 12.19 -22.67
C VAL A 362 -9.44 11.41 -23.55
N THR A 363 -9.15 11.31 -24.85
CA THR A 363 -10.02 10.65 -25.82
C THR A 363 -9.23 9.62 -26.62
N GLY A 364 -9.58 8.35 -26.50
CA GLY A 364 -9.01 7.22 -27.23
C GLY A 364 -7.49 7.09 -27.05
N LEU A 365 -6.95 7.45 -25.89
CA LEU A 365 -5.52 7.49 -25.64
C LEU A 365 -4.91 6.10 -25.74
N GLY A 366 -3.97 5.94 -26.65
CA GLY A 366 -3.08 4.78 -26.74
C GLY A 366 -1.62 5.19 -26.60
N VAL A 367 -0.86 4.44 -25.82
CA VAL A 367 0.57 4.64 -25.60
C VAL A 367 1.31 3.31 -25.75
N ARG A 368 2.32 3.31 -26.62
CA ARG A 368 3.22 2.18 -26.81
C ARG A 368 4.64 2.52 -26.33
N ARG A 369 5.22 1.65 -25.50
CA ARG A 369 6.62 1.72 -25.06
C ARG A 369 7.37 0.48 -25.57
N GLY A 370 8.13 0.65 -26.64
CA GLY A 370 8.78 -0.47 -27.30
C GLY A 370 7.76 -1.48 -27.84
N ARG A 371 7.81 -2.71 -27.30
CA ARG A 371 6.87 -3.79 -27.66
C ARG A 371 5.62 -3.85 -26.80
N VAL A 372 5.59 -3.09 -25.69
CA VAL A 372 4.48 -3.10 -24.73
C VAL A 372 3.50 -1.97 -25.05
N GLU A 373 2.23 -2.29 -25.17
CA GLU A 373 1.13 -1.34 -25.26
C GLU A 373 0.68 -1.00 -23.84
N ALA A 374 1.17 0.14 -23.35
CA ALA A 374 0.98 0.55 -21.96
C ALA A 374 -0.42 1.15 -21.68
N LEU A 375 -1.03 1.77 -22.71
CA LEU A 375 -2.42 2.26 -22.65
C LEU A 375 -3.14 1.92 -23.96
N ARG A 376 -4.43 1.55 -23.86
CA ARG A 376 -5.29 1.11 -24.96
C ARG A 376 -6.62 1.83 -24.93
N ARG A 377 -6.82 2.81 -25.82
CA ARG A 377 -8.08 3.54 -25.99
C ARG A 377 -8.71 4.05 -24.70
N VAL A 378 -7.88 4.66 -23.85
CA VAL A 378 -8.36 5.25 -22.60
C VAL A 378 -9.14 6.52 -22.89
N ASP A 379 -10.37 6.58 -22.36
CA ASP A 379 -11.23 7.75 -22.32
C ASP A 379 -11.40 8.19 -20.88
N LEU A 380 -11.16 9.48 -20.57
CA LEU A 380 -11.26 10.04 -19.23
C LEU A 380 -11.54 11.55 -19.31
N ALA A 381 -12.55 12.01 -18.58
CA ALA A 381 -12.79 13.43 -18.36
C ALA A 381 -12.69 13.74 -16.87
N LEU A 382 -12.01 14.82 -16.49
CA LEU A 382 -11.82 15.27 -15.11
C LEU A 382 -12.56 16.59 -14.89
N SER A 383 -13.50 16.60 -13.95
CA SER A 383 -14.30 17.76 -13.60
C SER A 383 -13.57 18.69 -12.62
N PRO A 384 -13.85 20.02 -12.63
CA PRO A 384 -13.28 20.93 -11.63
C PRO A 384 -13.65 20.54 -10.20
N GLY A 385 -12.67 20.56 -9.29
CA GLY A 385 -12.87 20.26 -7.87
C GLY A 385 -13.11 18.79 -7.53
N GLU A 386 -13.04 17.88 -8.51
CA GLU A 386 -13.23 16.44 -8.33
C GLU A 386 -11.95 15.78 -7.80
N THR A 387 -12.09 14.84 -6.88
CA THR A 387 -10.99 13.97 -6.43
C THR A 387 -11.17 12.59 -7.02
N VAL A 388 -10.25 12.16 -7.90
CA VAL A 388 -10.30 10.87 -8.60
C VAL A 388 -9.18 9.96 -8.13
N ALA A 389 -9.52 8.74 -7.71
CA ALA A 389 -8.52 7.70 -7.49
C ALA A 389 -8.38 6.82 -8.75
N LEU A 390 -7.20 6.86 -9.36
CA LEU A 390 -6.81 6.01 -10.46
C LEU A 390 -6.20 4.73 -9.89
N MET A 391 -6.96 3.64 -9.85
CA MET A 391 -6.59 2.39 -9.22
C MET A 391 -6.20 1.32 -10.24
N GLY A 392 -5.46 0.30 -9.80
CA GLY A 392 -5.03 -0.82 -10.63
C GLY A 392 -3.71 -1.40 -10.14
N ARG A 393 -3.38 -2.62 -10.60
CA ARG A 393 -2.12 -3.30 -10.25
C ARG A 393 -0.89 -2.55 -10.79
N ASN A 394 0.29 -2.92 -10.29
CA ASN A 394 1.54 -2.44 -10.86
C ASN A 394 1.63 -2.85 -12.34
N GLY A 395 2.05 -1.90 -13.20
CA GLY A 395 2.07 -2.13 -14.65
C GLY A 395 0.74 -1.91 -15.38
N ALA A 396 -0.37 -1.56 -14.70
CA ALA A 396 -1.67 -1.32 -15.34
C ALA A 396 -1.73 -0.07 -16.24
N GLY A 397 -0.70 0.80 -16.19
CA GLY A 397 -0.64 2.01 -17.02
C GLY A 397 -0.86 3.32 -16.27
N LYS A 398 -1.06 3.32 -14.94
CA LYS A 398 -1.35 4.51 -14.12
C LYS A 398 -0.34 5.65 -14.33
N SER A 399 0.93 5.42 -14.05
CA SER A 399 2.00 6.43 -14.23
C SER A 399 2.19 6.87 -15.70
N THR A 400 1.85 5.99 -16.65
CA THR A 400 1.86 6.34 -18.08
C THR A 400 0.74 7.31 -18.43
N LEU A 401 -0.45 7.13 -17.84
CA LEU A 401 -1.57 8.05 -17.98
C LEU A 401 -1.24 9.41 -17.34
N LEU A 402 -0.74 9.42 -16.08
CA LEU A 402 -0.31 10.67 -15.44
C LEU A 402 0.78 11.38 -16.24
N GLY A 403 1.79 10.64 -16.73
CA GLY A 403 2.84 11.20 -17.58
C GLY A 403 2.33 11.78 -18.90
N SER A 404 1.22 11.24 -19.44
CA SER A 404 0.57 11.80 -20.65
C SER A 404 -0.15 13.11 -20.35
N LEU A 405 -0.75 13.25 -19.15
CA LEU A 405 -1.43 14.47 -18.70
C LEU A 405 -0.45 15.63 -18.46
N VAL A 406 0.80 15.34 -18.07
CA VAL A 406 1.86 16.36 -17.89
C VAL A 406 2.81 16.48 -19.09
N GLY A 407 2.50 15.83 -20.21
CA GLY A 407 3.28 15.95 -21.44
C GLY A 407 4.62 15.20 -21.47
N LEU A 408 4.98 14.46 -20.42
CA LEU A 408 6.19 13.62 -20.35
C LEU A 408 6.09 12.40 -21.27
N VAL A 409 4.88 11.93 -21.54
CA VAL A 409 4.60 10.80 -22.41
C VAL A 409 3.80 11.26 -23.61
N ARG A 410 4.36 11.08 -24.81
CA ARG A 410 3.65 11.42 -26.05
C ARG A 410 2.66 10.30 -26.40
N PRO A 411 1.37 10.63 -26.66
CA PRO A 411 0.39 9.69 -27.19
C PRO A 411 0.83 9.04 -28.50
N THR A 412 0.61 7.74 -28.63
CA THR A 412 0.76 7.02 -29.91
C THR A 412 -0.51 7.18 -30.75
N SER A 413 -1.68 7.22 -30.09
CA SER A 413 -2.99 7.48 -30.68
C SER A 413 -3.88 8.25 -29.71
N GLY A 414 -4.98 8.80 -30.19
CA GLY A 414 -5.90 9.58 -29.37
C GLY A 414 -5.41 11.00 -29.07
N THR A 415 -6.09 11.68 -28.16
CA THR A 415 -5.80 13.06 -27.78
C THR A 415 -5.84 13.24 -26.27
N VAL A 416 -4.99 14.14 -25.76
CA VAL A 416 -4.98 14.59 -24.36
C VAL A 416 -5.03 16.11 -24.36
N ARG A 417 -5.95 16.69 -23.60
CA ARG A 417 -6.07 18.14 -23.35
C ARG A 417 -6.10 18.40 -21.85
N VAL A 418 -5.38 19.39 -21.41
CA VAL A 418 -5.37 19.86 -20.01
C VAL A 418 -5.48 21.38 -20.00
N GLY A 419 -6.51 21.92 -19.37
CA GLY A 419 -6.81 23.35 -19.41
C GLY A 419 -6.92 23.87 -20.85
N GLY A 420 -7.43 23.05 -21.77
CA GLY A 420 -7.62 23.40 -23.20
C GLY A 420 -6.38 23.24 -24.08
N VAL A 421 -5.19 22.99 -23.54
CA VAL A 421 -3.94 22.81 -24.31
C VAL A 421 -3.54 21.35 -24.46
N VAL A 422 -2.67 21.04 -25.42
CA VAL A 422 -2.11 19.70 -25.63
C VAL A 422 -0.77 19.60 -24.89
N PRO A 423 -0.66 18.82 -23.78
CA PRO A 423 0.47 18.88 -22.87
C PRO A 423 1.84 18.67 -23.51
N TYR A 424 2.01 17.64 -24.35
CA TYR A 424 3.30 17.34 -24.98
C TYR A 424 3.76 18.36 -26.04
N ARG A 425 2.92 19.37 -26.38
CA ARG A 425 3.22 20.48 -27.30
C ARG A 425 3.36 21.81 -26.59
N THR A 426 3.00 21.87 -25.31
CA THR A 426 2.97 23.11 -24.53
C THR A 426 4.31 23.28 -23.82
N PRO A 427 4.89 24.49 -23.81
CA PRO A 427 6.12 24.76 -23.07
C PRO A 427 5.96 24.43 -21.56
N PRO A 428 6.98 23.86 -20.90
CA PRO A 428 6.90 23.48 -19.49
C PRO A 428 6.47 24.63 -18.57
N GLN A 429 6.98 25.85 -18.79
CA GLN A 429 6.65 27.06 -18.00
C GLN A 429 5.14 27.43 -18.05
N GLU A 430 4.47 27.15 -19.16
CA GLU A 430 3.02 27.34 -19.28
C GLU A 430 2.26 26.17 -18.66
N LEU A 431 2.77 24.95 -18.82
CA LEU A 431 2.10 23.73 -18.40
C LEU A 431 2.07 23.57 -16.87
N VAL A 432 3.11 23.97 -16.14
CA VAL A 432 3.18 23.90 -14.67
C VAL A 432 2.07 24.71 -13.98
N ARG A 433 1.51 25.72 -14.64
CA ARG A 433 0.38 26.52 -14.14
C ARG A 433 -0.98 25.86 -14.41
N ARG A 434 -1.02 24.78 -15.19
CA ARG A 434 -2.24 24.05 -15.54
C ARG A 434 -2.33 22.71 -14.85
N VAL A 435 -1.18 22.04 -14.69
CA VAL A 435 -1.09 20.73 -14.07
C VAL A 435 0.25 20.57 -13.37
N GLY A 436 0.20 19.99 -12.17
CA GLY A 436 1.38 19.59 -11.41
C GLY A 436 1.36 18.10 -11.12
N LEU A 437 2.52 17.47 -11.15
CA LEU A 437 2.70 16.05 -10.84
C LEU A 437 3.70 15.88 -9.71
N VAL A 438 3.28 15.20 -8.64
CA VAL A 438 4.19 14.64 -7.65
C VAL A 438 4.46 13.19 -8.06
N PRO A 439 5.69 12.84 -8.47
CA PRO A 439 6.04 11.50 -8.92
C PRO A 439 6.09 10.51 -7.76
N GLN A 440 6.14 9.21 -8.09
CA GLN A 440 6.24 8.12 -7.14
C GLN A 440 7.46 8.21 -6.22
N GLU A 441 8.58 8.76 -6.73
CA GLU A 441 9.79 9.09 -5.97
C GLU A 441 9.89 10.61 -5.83
N PRO A 442 9.48 11.21 -4.70
CA PRO A 442 9.50 12.67 -4.53
C PRO A 442 10.89 13.29 -4.71
N ARG A 443 11.96 12.52 -4.44
CA ARG A 443 13.35 12.94 -4.65
C ARG A 443 13.66 13.34 -6.10
N ASP A 444 12.92 12.82 -7.06
CA ASP A 444 13.12 13.14 -8.48
C ASP A 444 12.71 14.59 -8.84
N LEU A 445 12.06 15.29 -7.92
CA LEU A 445 11.74 16.71 -8.03
C LEU A 445 12.67 17.63 -7.21
N LEU A 446 13.52 17.05 -6.35
CA LEU A 446 14.29 17.79 -5.36
C LEU A 446 15.78 17.76 -5.72
N TYR A 447 16.27 18.86 -6.30
CA TYR A 447 17.63 18.96 -6.86
C TYR A 447 18.56 19.85 -6.05
N ALA A 448 18.02 20.76 -5.22
CA ALA A 448 18.82 21.71 -4.48
C ALA A 448 19.45 21.07 -3.21
N GLU A 449 20.53 21.68 -2.71
CA GLU A 449 21.23 21.22 -1.51
C GLU A 449 20.50 21.58 -0.21
N THR A 450 19.53 22.52 -0.26
CA THR A 450 18.79 22.94 0.93
C THR A 450 17.30 23.16 0.61
N VAL A 451 16.46 23.02 1.63
CA VAL A 451 15.01 23.31 1.54
C VAL A 451 14.77 24.75 1.07
N ALA A 452 15.53 25.73 1.57
CA ALA A 452 15.39 27.12 1.16
C ALA A 452 15.73 27.33 -0.33
N ALA A 453 16.80 26.69 -0.81
CA ALA A 453 17.21 26.80 -2.22
C ALA A 453 16.19 26.11 -3.14
N GLU A 454 15.62 24.98 -2.72
CA GLU A 454 14.55 24.28 -3.45
C GLU A 454 13.29 25.15 -3.57
N CYS A 455 12.84 25.76 -2.46
CA CYS A 455 11.70 26.68 -2.47
C CYS A 455 11.94 27.90 -3.36
N ALA A 456 13.14 28.48 -3.32
CA ALA A 456 13.48 29.62 -4.16
C ALA A 456 13.54 29.25 -5.66
N ALA A 457 13.95 28.02 -6.00
CA ALA A 457 13.87 27.51 -7.37
C ALA A 457 12.43 27.35 -7.83
N ALA A 458 11.60 26.71 -7.00
CA ALA A 458 10.17 26.53 -7.27
C ALA A 458 9.44 27.86 -7.49
N ASP A 459 9.69 28.88 -6.68
CA ASP A 459 9.09 30.21 -6.85
C ASP A 459 9.50 30.84 -8.19
N ARG A 460 10.76 30.69 -8.63
CA ARG A 460 11.24 31.22 -9.93
C ARG A 460 10.56 30.48 -11.10
N ASP A 461 10.53 29.16 -11.05
CA ASP A 461 9.97 28.32 -12.12
C ASP A 461 8.45 28.51 -12.26
N ALA A 462 7.77 28.77 -11.15
CA ALA A 462 6.35 29.07 -11.10
C ALA A 462 6.03 30.55 -11.44
N GLU A 463 7.04 31.44 -11.55
CA GLU A 463 6.91 32.90 -11.57
C GLU A 463 6.03 33.40 -10.40
N ALA A 464 6.17 32.77 -9.24
CA ALA A 464 5.47 33.12 -8.02
C ALA A 464 6.23 34.21 -7.23
N ALA A 465 5.54 34.85 -6.29
CA ALA A 465 6.21 35.78 -5.39
C ALA A 465 7.26 35.05 -4.53
N PRO A 466 8.45 35.64 -4.32
CA PRO A 466 9.46 35.04 -3.47
C PRO A 466 8.92 34.67 -2.08
N GLY A 467 9.19 33.46 -1.61
CA GLY A 467 8.71 32.93 -0.33
C GLY A 467 7.38 32.19 -0.40
N THR A 468 6.72 32.12 -1.56
CA THR A 468 5.44 31.38 -1.73
C THR A 468 5.61 29.90 -1.39
N CYS A 469 6.58 29.22 -2.00
CA CYS A 469 6.86 27.81 -1.72
C CYS A 469 7.28 27.59 -0.26
N ARG A 470 8.10 28.49 0.29
CA ARG A 470 8.52 28.37 1.70
C ARG A 470 7.36 28.52 2.68
N ALA A 471 6.38 29.37 2.37
CA ALA A 471 5.15 29.49 3.17
C ALA A 471 4.36 28.16 3.13
N LEU A 472 4.18 27.56 1.94
CA LEU A 472 3.54 26.25 1.79
C LEU A 472 4.29 25.15 2.57
N VAL A 473 5.62 25.16 2.52
CA VAL A 473 6.43 24.24 3.35
C VAL A 473 6.16 24.46 4.84
N GLY A 474 6.00 25.72 5.28
CA GLY A 474 5.64 26.03 6.67
C GLY A 474 4.32 25.45 7.12
N GLU A 475 3.33 25.37 6.22
CA GLU A 475 2.01 24.78 6.46
C GLU A 475 2.04 23.24 6.41
N LEU A 476 2.65 22.67 5.36
CA LEU A 476 2.67 21.23 5.10
C LEU A 476 3.66 20.50 6.00
N LEU A 477 4.74 21.16 6.41
CA LEU A 477 5.89 20.58 7.07
C LEU A 477 6.46 21.54 8.15
N PRO A 478 5.70 21.83 9.20
CA PRO A 478 6.15 22.76 10.24
C PRO A 478 7.42 22.27 10.93
N GLY A 479 8.36 23.20 11.18
CA GLY A 479 9.58 22.94 11.94
C GLY A 479 10.79 22.47 11.13
N VAL A 480 10.70 22.33 9.80
CA VAL A 480 11.88 22.04 8.98
C VAL A 480 12.73 23.29 8.78
N ALA A 481 14.02 23.16 9.09
CA ALA A 481 14.99 24.23 8.96
C ALA A 481 15.36 24.49 7.48
N ASP A 482 15.61 25.74 7.14
CA ASP A 482 15.96 26.19 5.79
C ASP A 482 17.22 25.55 5.22
N GLY A 483 18.21 25.27 6.09
CA GLY A 483 19.47 24.64 5.73
C GLY A 483 19.43 23.11 5.64
N THR A 484 18.30 22.47 5.92
CA THR A 484 18.18 21.01 5.83
C THR A 484 18.34 20.54 4.38
N HIS A 485 19.18 19.53 4.16
CA HIS A 485 19.29 18.92 2.84
C HIS A 485 18.04 18.03 2.57
N PRO A 486 17.42 18.09 1.37
CA PRO A 486 16.23 17.27 1.06
C PRO A 486 16.43 15.76 1.25
N ARG A 487 17.67 15.26 1.14
CA ARG A 487 17.99 13.84 1.39
C ARG A 487 17.88 13.43 2.85
N ASP A 488 18.03 14.38 3.78
CA ASP A 488 17.98 14.13 5.23
C ASP A 488 16.53 14.12 5.75
N LEU A 489 15.56 14.49 4.90
CA LEU A 489 14.15 14.44 5.22
C LEU A 489 13.62 13.01 5.19
N SER A 490 12.65 12.70 6.07
CA SER A 490 11.90 11.44 5.97
C SER A 490 11.07 11.38 4.68
N GLU A 491 10.59 10.19 4.29
CA GLU A 491 9.74 10.02 3.09
C GLU A 491 8.53 10.95 3.12
N GLY A 492 7.82 11.03 4.26
CA GLY A 492 6.67 11.93 4.40
C GLY A 492 7.06 13.40 4.31
N GLN A 493 8.22 13.77 4.82
CA GLN A 493 8.73 15.14 4.72
C GLN A 493 9.15 15.49 3.28
N ARG A 494 9.78 14.56 2.57
CA ARG A 494 10.12 14.74 1.15
C ARG A 494 8.88 14.88 0.28
N LEU A 495 7.85 14.07 0.53
CA LEU A 495 6.57 14.19 -0.16
C LEU A 495 5.92 15.56 0.08
N ALA A 496 5.91 16.05 1.32
CA ALA A 496 5.35 17.34 1.66
C ALA A 496 6.13 18.50 1.01
N LEU A 497 7.46 18.41 0.95
CA LEU A 497 8.29 19.37 0.22
C LEU A 497 8.01 19.34 -1.29
N ALA A 498 7.97 18.15 -1.91
CA ALA A 498 7.64 18.00 -3.34
C ALA A 498 6.23 18.54 -3.67
N LEU A 499 5.28 18.29 -2.77
CA LEU A 499 3.93 18.85 -2.91
C LEU A 499 3.94 20.39 -2.82
N ALA A 500 4.70 20.98 -1.90
CA ALA A 500 4.86 22.45 -1.82
C ALA A 500 5.48 23.03 -3.08
N VAL A 501 6.51 22.39 -3.64
CA VAL A 501 7.14 22.77 -4.92
C VAL A 501 6.11 22.80 -6.06
N VAL A 502 5.33 21.71 -6.19
CA VAL A 502 4.28 21.63 -7.22
C VAL A 502 3.19 22.69 -7.02
N LEU A 503 2.79 22.92 -5.76
CA LEU A 503 1.72 23.86 -5.43
C LEU A 503 2.13 25.34 -5.54
N ALA A 504 3.42 25.67 -5.62
CA ALA A 504 3.91 27.03 -5.80
C ALA A 504 3.34 27.68 -7.06
N ALA A 505 3.16 26.90 -8.15
CA ALA A 505 2.53 27.34 -9.39
C ALA A 505 0.99 27.41 -9.35
N ARG A 506 0.36 26.98 -8.25
CA ARG A 506 -1.11 26.95 -8.05
C ARG A 506 -1.88 26.26 -9.19
N PRO A 507 -1.48 25.07 -9.66
CA PRO A 507 -2.17 24.41 -10.76
C PRO A 507 -3.61 24.03 -10.36
N PRO A 508 -4.60 24.14 -11.27
CA PRO A 508 -5.97 23.68 -11.04
C PRO A 508 -6.08 22.15 -11.00
N LEU A 509 -5.11 21.42 -11.60
CA LEU A 509 -5.03 19.97 -11.62
C LEU A 509 -3.75 19.50 -10.92
N VAL A 510 -3.90 18.70 -9.88
CA VAL A 510 -2.80 18.10 -9.10
C VAL A 510 -2.84 16.59 -9.26
N LEU A 511 -1.76 16.02 -9.74
CA LEU A 511 -1.57 14.59 -9.95
C LEU A 511 -0.57 14.06 -8.93
N LEU A 512 -0.89 12.94 -8.28
CA LEU A 512 0.01 12.28 -7.33
C LEU A 512 0.15 10.79 -7.74
N ASP A 513 1.38 10.33 -7.86
CA ASP A 513 1.67 8.93 -8.20
C ASP A 513 2.14 8.18 -6.95
N GLU A 514 1.33 7.24 -6.45
CA GLU A 514 1.54 6.43 -5.23
C GLU A 514 1.95 7.25 -3.98
N PRO A 515 1.22 8.31 -3.61
CA PRO A 515 1.66 9.28 -2.60
C PRO A 515 1.71 8.73 -1.16
N THR A 516 1.21 7.53 -0.90
CA THR A 516 1.26 6.90 0.43
C THR A 516 2.40 5.90 0.59
N ARG A 517 3.27 5.76 -0.41
CA ARG A 517 4.43 4.87 -0.33
C ARG A 517 5.39 5.36 0.76
N GLY A 518 5.80 4.47 1.66
CA GLY A 518 6.70 4.81 2.76
C GLY A 518 6.12 5.74 3.84
N LEU A 519 4.82 6.04 3.81
CA LEU A 519 4.16 6.84 4.83
C LEU A 519 3.61 5.98 5.96
N ASP A 520 3.81 6.45 7.18
CA ASP A 520 3.08 5.94 8.35
C ASP A 520 1.64 6.49 8.40
N TYR A 521 0.84 5.96 9.32
CA TYR A 521 -0.57 6.37 9.50
C TYR A 521 -0.72 7.87 9.80
N ALA A 522 0.20 8.47 10.57
CA ALA A 522 0.13 9.88 10.92
C ALA A 522 0.46 10.78 9.72
N ALA A 523 1.49 10.43 8.94
CA ALA A 523 1.83 11.14 7.70
C ALA A 523 0.72 10.99 6.65
N LYS A 524 0.12 9.78 6.52
CA LYS A 524 -1.04 9.53 5.65
C LYS A 524 -2.24 10.39 6.06
N ALA A 525 -2.56 10.47 7.34
CA ALA A 525 -3.67 11.30 7.83
C ALA A 525 -3.46 12.80 7.56
N ARG A 526 -2.22 13.31 7.75
CA ARG A 526 -1.87 14.69 7.37
C ARG A 526 -2.02 14.93 5.88
N LEU A 527 -1.51 14.03 5.03
CA LEU A 527 -1.67 14.10 3.58
C LEU A 527 -3.15 14.19 3.19
N ILE A 528 -4.00 13.31 3.72
CA ILE A 528 -5.45 13.32 3.47
C ILE A 528 -6.07 14.66 3.86
N THR A 529 -5.69 15.22 5.01
CA THR A 529 -6.18 16.52 5.48
C THR A 529 -5.83 17.64 4.50
N HIS A 530 -4.57 17.68 4.03
CA HIS A 530 -4.11 18.68 3.06
C HIS A 530 -4.79 18.52 1.69
N LEU A 531 -4.92 17.29 1.19
CA LEU A 531 -5.57 17.04 -0.09
C LEU A 531 -7.07 17.39 -0.06
N ARG A 532 -7.76 17.09 1.06
CA ARG A 532 -9.15 17.55 1.26
C ARG A 532 -9.28 19.07 1.28
N ALA A 533 -8.32 19.78 1.87
CA ALA A 533 -8.32 21.26 1.84
C ALA A 533 -8.15 21.77 0.41
N LEU A 534 -7.20 21.21 -0.36
CA LEU A 534 -7.00 21.57 -1.77
C LEU A 534 -8.23 21.31 -2.66
N ALA A 535 -8.94 20.19 -2.44
CA ALA A 535 -10.18 19.88 -3.14
C ALA A 535 -11.30 20.89 -2.81
N ARG A 536 -11.45 21.25 -1.52
CA ARG A 536 -12.41 22.29 -1.09
C ARG A 536 -12.10 23.67 -1.69
N ASP A 537 -10.83 23.96 -1.96
CA ASP A 537 -10.39 25.18 -2.67
C ASP A 537 -10.65 25.11 -4.19
N GLY A 538 -11.33 24.06 -4.66
CA GLY A 538 -11.74 23.88 -6.06
C GLY A 538 -10.67 23.27 -6.97
N ARG A 539 -9.59 22.69 -6.43
CA ARG A 539 -8.58 21.99 -7.22
C ARG A 539 -9.03 20.56 -7.53
N THR A 540 -8.78 20.14 -8.76
CA THR A 540 -9.00 18.76 -9.18
C THR A 540 -7.78 17.94 -8.80
N ILE A 541 -7.99 16.78 -8.16
CA ILE A 541 -6.92 15.92 -7.67
C ILE A 541 -7.06 14.55 -8.32
N VAL A 542 -5.97 14.02 -8.87
CA VAL A 542 -5.89 12.62 -9.34
C VAL A 542 -4.82 11.88 -8.57
N LEU A 543 -5.22 10.82 -7.91
CA LEU A 543 -4.36 9.94 -7.12
C LEU A 543 -4.19 8.62 -7.85
N ALA A 544 -3.03 8.36 -8.45
CA ALA A 544 -2.71 7.01 -8.87
C ALA A 544 -2.27 6.22 -7.65
N THR A 545 -3.03 5.20 -7.27
CA THR A 545 -2.73 4.42 -6.05
C THR A 545 -3.27 2.99 -6.12
N HIS A 546 -2.64 2.11 -5.35
CA HIS A 546 -3.18 0.80 -5.01
C HIS A 546 -3.69 0.73 -3.56
N ASP A 547 -3.63 1.84 -2.81
CA ASP A 547 -4.11 1.95 -1.44
C ASP A 547 -5.62 2.20 -1.43
N VAL A 548 -6.38 1.11 -1.21
CA VAL A 548 -7.86 1.14 -1.21
C VAL A 548 -8.43 1.96 -0.05
N GLU A 549 -7.73 2.00 1.09
CA GLU A 549 -8.15 2.80 2.25
C GLU A 549 -7.99 4.29 1.96
N LEU A 550 -6.90 4.70 1.28
CA LEU A 550 -6.72 6.08 0.82
C LEU A 550 -7.82 6.50 -0.15
N ALA A 551 -8.10 5.64 -1.16
CA ALA A 551 -9.14 5.91 -2.14
C ALA A 551 -10.52 6.07 -1.47
N ALA A 552 -10.86 5.18 -0.54
CA ALA A 552 -12.12 5.24 0.21
C ALA A 552 -12.26 6.49 1.10
N GLU A 553 -11.13 6.99 1.64
CA GLU A 553 -11.15 8.18 2.48
C GLU A 553 -11.19 9.50 1.73
N LEU A 554 -10.66 9.54 0.50
CA LEU A 554 -10.40 10.81 -0.17
C LEU A 554 -11.14 10.99 -1.50
N ALA A 555 -11.33 9.90 -2.28
CA ALA A 555 -11.81 10.02 -3.65
C ALA A 555 -13.34 10.08 -3.73
N ASP A 556 -13.85 10.99 -4.56
CA ASP A 556 -15.26 11.07 -4.96
C ASP A 556 -15.58 9.99 -6.00
N ARG A 557 -14.61 9.71 -6.88
CA ARG A 557 -14.71 8.82 -8.02
C ARG A 557 -13.47 7.91 -8.12
N VAL A 558 -13.71 6.68 -8.52
CA VAL A 558 -12.67 5.68 -8.77
C VAL A 558 -12.68 5.29 -10.24
N VAL A 559 -11.50 5.34 -10.87
CA VAL A 559 -11.22 4.83 -12.20
C VAL A 559 -10.29 3.64 -12.07
N LEU A 560 -10.75 2.46 -12.48
CA LEU A 560 -9.97 1.22 -12.37
C LEU A 560 -9.32 0.88 -13.71
N LEU A 561 -7.99 0.84 -13.72
CA LEU A 561 -7.20 0.42 -14.88
C LEU A 561 -6.75 -1.03 -14.74
N ALA A 562 -6.87 -1.79 -15.84
CA ALA A 562 -6.24 -3.10 -15.99
C ALA A 562 -5.73 -3.26 -17.43
N GLU A 563 -4.51 -3.77 -17.59
CA GLU A 563 -3.86 -4.03 -18.88
C GLU A 563 -3.91 -2.85 -19.87
N GLY A 564 -3.85 -1.62 -19.33
CA GLY A 564 -3.88 -0.39 -20.12
C GLY A 564 -5.26 0.09 -20.54
N GLU A 565 -6.35 -0.52 -20.04
CA GLU A 565 -7.74 -0.15 -20.33
C GLU A 565 -8.47 0.27 -19.06
N VAL A 566 -9.46 1.17 -19.19
CA VAL A 566 -10.40 1.50 -18.11
C VAL A 566 -11.46 0.42 -18.05
N ILE A 567 -11.51 -0.32 -16.94
CA ILE A 567 -12.45 -1.43 -16.73
C ILE A 567 -13.65 -1.03 -15.85
N ALA A 568 -13.51 0.01 -15.03
CA ALA A 568 -14.59 0.60 -14.26
C ALA A 568 -14.32 2.09 -14.04
N ASP A 569 -15.37 2.88 -14.01
CA ASP A 569 -15.36 4.33 -13.79
C ASP A 569 -16.68 4.74 -13.15
N GLY A 570 -16.65 5.36 -11.98
CA GLY A 570 -17.85 5.77 -11.26
C GLY A 570 -17.59 6.24 -9.83
N PRO A 571 -18.66 6.56 -9.09
CA PRO A 571 -18.56 6.95 -7.68
C PRO A 571 -17.80 5.91 -6.85
N THR A 572 -16.98 6.38 -5.92
CA THR A 572 -16.12 5.51 -5.09
C THR A 572 -16.90 4.40 -4.40
N ALA A 573 -18.09 4.72 -3.85
CA ALA A 573 -18.93 3.74 -3.18
C ALA A 573 -19.35 2.60 -4.11
N ASP A 574 -19.70 2.90 -5.37
CA ASP A 574 -20.23 1.91 -6.31
C ASP A 574 -19.10 0.99 -6.83
N VAL A 575 -17.96 1.58 -7.22
CA VAL A 575 -16.83 0.83 -7.79
C VAL A 575 -16.13 0.00 -6.73
N VAL A 576 -15.91 0.55 -5.53
CA VAL A 576 -15.15 -0.10 -4.46
C VAL A 576 -15.97 -1.21 -3.79
N VAL A 577 -17.27 -1.01 -3.55
CA VAL A 577 -18.15 -2.03 -2.94
C VAL A 577 -18.36 -3.22 -3.88
N SER A 578 -18.41 -2.98 -5.18
CA SER A 578 -18.61 -4.04 -6.19
C SER A 578 -17.38 -4.93 -6.42
N SER A 579 -16.19 -4.52 -5.94
CA SER A 579 -14.94 -5.24 -6.19
C SER A 579 -14.35 -5.83 -4.91
N PRO A 580 -14.40 -7.17 -4.69
CA PRO A 580 -13.82 -7.78 -3.48
C PRO A 580 -12.34 -7.50 -3.26
N SER A 581 -11.56 -7.33 -4.34
CA SER A 581 -10.12 -7.07 -4.27
C SER A 581 -9.80 -5.62 -3.88
N PHE A 582 -10.66 -4.68 -4.26
CA PHE A 582 -10.45 -3.24 -4.04
C PHE A 582 -11.38 -2.67 -2.95
N ALA A 583 -12.12 -3.51 -2.23
CA ALA A 583 -12.94 -3.07 -1.11
C ALA A 583 -12.07 -2.80 0.14
N PRO A 584 -12.30 -1.68 0.86
CA PRO A 584 -11.69 -1.41 2.16
C PRO A 584 -12.03 -2.47 3.21
N GLN A 585 -11.25 -2.54 4.28
CA GLN A 585 -11.51 -3.48 5.37
C GLN A 585 -12.90 -3.27 5.99
N VAL A 586 -13.30 -2.02 6.22
CA VAL A 586 -14.63 -1.67 6.76
C VAL A 586 -15.75 -2.21 5.87
N THR A 587 -15.65 -1.98 4.57
CA THR A 587 -16.65 -2.49 3.59
C THR A 587 -16.72 -4.01 3.63
N LYS A 588 -15.56 -4.71 3.66
CA LYS A 588 -15.51 -6.18 3.75
C LYS A 588 -16.15 -6.71 5.04
N ILE A 589 -15.98 -6.00 6.15
CA ILE A 589 -16.50 -6.40 7.46
C ILE A 589 -18.01 -6.16 7.54
N LEU A 590 -18.49 -5.00 7.09
CA LEU A 590 -19.87 -4.56 7.24
C LEU A 590 -20.78 -4.92 6.05
N ALA A 591 -20.26 -5.58 5.01
CA ALA A 591 -21.08 -6.01 3.88
C ALA A 591 -22.33 -6.79 4.36
N PRO A 592 -23.53 -6.52 3.76
CA PRO A 592 -23.76 -5.78 2.52
C PRO A 592 -23.92 -4.25 2.65
N GLN A 593 -23.76 -3.69 3.84
CA GLN A 593 -23.87 -2.24 4.07
C GLN A 593 -22.72 -1.47 3.41
N PRO A 594 -22.96 -0.29 2.78
CA PRO A 594 -21.98 0.40 1.95
C PRO A 594 -21.05 1.35 2.74
N TRP A 595 -20.63 0.95 3.92
CA TRP A 595 -19.69 1.73 4.73
C TRP A 595 -18.27 1.59 4.18
N LEU A 596 -17.61 2.72 3.90
CA LEU A 596 -16.26 2.73 3.33
C LEU A 596 -15.17 2.90 4.39
N THR A 597 -15.41 3.73 5.41
CA THR A 597 -14.40 4.12 6.39
C THR A 597 -14.88 4.02 7.83
N VAL A 598 -13.95 3.86 8.77
CA VAL A 598 -14.26 3.89 10.21
C VAL A 598 -14.83 5.25 10.63
N ALA A 599 -14.39 6.33 9.99
CA ALA A 599 -14.89 7.67 10.25
C ALA A 599 -16.40 7.79 9.97
N GLN A 600 -16.87 7.26 8.83
CA GLN A 600 -18.31 7.20 8.49
C GLN A 600 -19.10 6.40 9.53
N VAL A 601 -18.58 5.23 9.95
CA VAL A 601 -19.23 4.40 10.99
C VAL A 601 -19.29 5.14 12.33
N ARG A 602 -18.21 5.84 12.70
CA ARG A 602 -18.15 6.64 13.94
C ARG A 602 -19.15 7.79 13.92
N GLU A 603 -19.32 8.44 12.79
CA GLU A 603 -20.30 9.52 12.61
C GLU A 603 -21.74 8.99 12.70
N ALA A 604 -22.02 7.88 12.06
CA ALA A 604 -23.34 7.25 12.12
C ALA A 604 -23.74 6.72 13.51
N LEU A 605 -22.81 6.46 14.39
CA LEU A 605 -23.06 5.99 15.77
C LEU A 605 -23.15 7.13 16.80
N ARG A 606 -22.96 8.39 16.41
CA ARG A 606 -23.12 9.59 17.27
C ARG A 606 -24.56 10.03 17.38
#